data_5edd0957036a8f166a1cc3c3913e92d3
#
_entry.id   5edd0957036a8f166a1cc3c3913e92d3
#
_cell.length_a   1.000
_cell.length_b   1.000
_cell.length_c   1.000
_cell.angle_alpha   90.00
_cell.angle_beta   90.00
_cell.angle_gamma   90.00
#
_symmetry.space_group_name_H-M   'P 1'
#
loop_
_entity.id
_entity.type
_entity.pdbx_description
1 polymer ?
#
loop_
_entity_poly.entity_id
_entity_poly.type
_entity_poly.pdbx_seq_one_letter_code
_entity_poly.pdbx_strand_id
1 'polypeptide(L)'
;MIRRFLNLVYKTSGVVAAGFLAAICITVVLQVAANIINKTMDLFFGASPGLIVPSYAEFTGFFLVAASFFALAYTLRDGGHIRVSLLINRLGPFSRRCVEVWCLALGAILTGYFSFYAFNLVYESYVFGDLAVGMVPLPLWIPQFLMALGSAVLFTELVDDLVQVLSGRAPSYKQHENRNPSKKSE
;
A
#
# COMPACT_ATOMS: atom_id res chain seq x y z
N MET A 1 -16.44 -17.08 10.98
CA MET A 1 -15.91 -15.91 11.70
C MET A 1 -14.63 -15.39 11.05
N ILE A 2 -13.63 -16.21 10.75
CA ILE A 2 -12.33 -15.81 10.16
C ILE A 2 -12.48 -14.97 8.89
N ARG A 3 -13.31 -15.38 7.91
CA ARG A 3 -13.52 -14.62 6.67
C ARG A 3 -14.13 -13.23 6.87
N ARG A 4 -14.98 -13.03 7.88
CA ARG A 4 -15.51 -11.70 8.19
C ARG A 4 -14.43 -10.80 8.77
N PHE A 5 -13.56 -11.35 9.59
CA PHE A 5 -12.42 -10.65 10.15
C PHE A 5 -11.41 -10.25 9.06
N LEU A 6 -11.00 -11.19 8.21
CA LEU A 6 -10.09 -10.91 7.08
C LEU A 6 -10.69 -9.84 6.14
N ASN A 7 -11.98 -9.94 5.81
CA ASN A 7 -12.68 -8.94 5.00
C ASN A 7 -12.62 -7.55 5.62
N LEU A 8 -12.73 -7.45 6.93
CA LEU A 8 -12.63 -6.18 7.65
C LEU A 8 -11.20 -5.63 7.58
N VAL A 9 -10.19 -6.47 7.83
CA VAL A 9 -8.77 -6.08 7.76
C VAL A 9 -8.43 -5.50 6.39
N TYR A 10 -8.83 -6.16 5.31
CA TYR A 10 -8.52 -5.70 3.96
C TYR A 10 -9.28 -4.43 3.57
N LYS A 11 -10.54 -4.30 4.00
CA LYS A 11 -11.32 -3.07 3.78
C LYS A 11 -10.74 -1.89 4.59
N THR A 12 -10.34 -2.11 5.83
CA THR A 12 -9.69 -1.09 6.65
C THR A 12 -8.33 -0.70 6.09
N SER A 13 -7.56 -1.64 5.54
CA SER A 13 -6.30 -1.35 4.85
C SER A 13 -6.50 -0.36 3.69
N GLY A 14 -7.53 -0.55 2.85
CA GLY A 14 -7.86 0.39 1.77
C GLY A 14 -8.27 1.78 2.27
N VAL A 15 -9.07 1.85 3.36
CA VAL A 15 -9.45 3.14 3.97
C VAL A 15 -8.23 3.85 4.56
N VAL A 16 -7.34 3.12 5.22
CA VAL A 16 -6.08 3.66 5.76
C VAL A 16 -5.20 4.20 4.63
N ALA A 17 -5.06 3.46 3.53
CA ALA A 17 -4.32 3.92 2.36
C ALA A 17 -4.90 5.21 1.78
N ALA A 18 -6.22 5.29 1.62
CA ALA A 18 -6.90 6.50 1.16
C ALA A 18 -6.70 7.69 2.12
N GLY A 19 -6.70 7.44 3.44
CA GLY A 19 -6.39 8.44 4.46
C GLY A 19 -4.98 9.01 4.32
N PHE A 20 -3.98 8.18 4.08
CA PHE A 20 -2.60 8.63 3.85
C PHE A 20 -2.47 9.40 2.53
N LEU A 21 -3.16 9.01 1.47
CA LEU A 21 -3.19 9.78 0.21
C LEU A 21 -3.82 11.17 0.42
N ALA A 22 -4.90 11.25 1.18
CA ALA A 22 -5.50 12.53 1.54
C ALA A 22 -4.52 13.39 2.38
N ALA A 23 -3.79 12.80 3.32
CA ALA A 23 -2.78 13.50 4.11
C ALA A 23 -1.65 14.05 3.22
N ILE A 24 -1.17 13.28 2.23
CA ILE A 24 -0.21 13.76 1.23
C ILE A 24 -0.77 14.99 0.51
N CYS A 25 -1.99 14.89 -0.01
CA CYS A 25 -2.63 15.97 -0.74
C CYS A 25 -2.72 17.25 0.10
N ILE A 26 -3.16 17.14 1.36
CA ILE A 26 -3.25 18.26 2.29
C ILE A 26 -1.86 18.87 2.54
N THR A 27 -0.85 18.05 2.82
CA THR A 27 0.52 18.53 3.10
C THR A 27 1.10 19.29 1.91
N VAL A 28 0.92 18.77 0.69
CA VAL A 28 1.41 19.42 -0.54
C VAL A 28 0.65 20.72 -0.81
N VAL A 29 -0.68 20.74 -0.64
CA VAL A 29 -1.49 21.96 -0.82
C VAL A 29 -1.07 23.04 0.17
N LEU A 30 -0.83 22.69 1.43
CA LEU A 30 -0.36 23.65 2.45
C LEU A 30 1.01 24.23 2.07
N GLN A 31 1.95 23.39 1.59
CA GLN A 31 3.28 23.87 1.16
C GLN A 31 3.18 24.79 -0.07
N VAL A 32 2.35 24.44 -1.04
CA VAL A 32 2.14 25.28 -2.23
C VAL A 32 1.50 26.62 -1.84
N ALA A 33 0.51 26.61 -0.94
CA ALA A 33 -0.10 27.84 -0.42
C ALA A 33 0.92 28.71 0.30
N ALA A 34 1.77 28.14 1.16
CA ALA A 34 2.85 28.85 1.82
C ALA A 34 3.82 29.50 0.82
N ASN A 35 4.21 28.76 -0.22
CA ASN A 35 5.09 29.31 -1.27
C ASN A 35 4.43 30.43 -2.07
N ILE A 36 3.13 30.34 -2.38
CA ILE A 36 2.39 31.40 -3.07
C ILE A 36 2.35 32.66 -2.20
N ILE A 37 2.04 32.53 -0.89
CA ILE A 37 2.01 33.66 0.05
C ILE A 37 3.39 34.31 0.13
N ASN A 38 4.46 33.54 0.30
CA ASN A 38 5.82 34.06 0.38
C ASN A 38 6.17 34.84 -0.90
N LYS A 39 5.90 34.28 -2.08
CA LYS A 39 6.22 34.92 -3.37
C LYS A 39 5.40 36.18 -3.62
N THR A 40 4.13 36.18 -3.23
CA THR A 40 3.25 37.33 -3.37
C THR A 40 3.68 38.47 -2.44
N MET A 41 4.02 38.17 -1.19
CA MET A 41 4.48 39.17 -0.23
C MET A 41 5.84 39.75 -0.62
N ASP A 42 6.76 38.92 -1.13
CA ASP A 42 8.04 39.38 -1.65
C ASP A 42 7.86 40.37 -2.82
N LEU A 43 6.93 40.05 -3.74
CA LEU A 43 6.66 40.88 -4.91
C LEU A 43 6.04 42.24 -4.57
N PHE A 44 5.12 42.31 -3.59
CA PHE A 44 4.39 43.53 -3.25
C PHE A 44 5.03 44.34 -2.12
N PHE A 45 5.71 43.71 -1.20
CA PHE A 45 6.24 44.33 0.01
C PHE A 45 7.76 44.23 0.12
N GLY A 46 8.43 43.54 -0.81
CA GLY A 46 9.88 43.36 -0.80
C GLY A 46 10.41 42.53 0.38
N ALA A 47 9.51 41.84 1.10
CA ALA A 47 9.84 40.99 2.23
C ALA A 47 8.96 39.75 2.25
N SER A 48 9.60 38.59 2.34
CA SER A 48 8.91 37.29 2.47
C SER A 48 8.76 36.91 3.93
N PRO A 49 7.57 36.48 4.41
CA PRO A 49 7.38 35.99 5.79
C PRO A 49 8.09 34.66 6.06
N GLY A 50 8.66 34.00 5.04
CA GLY A 50 9.41 32.76 5.20
C GLY A 50 8.55 31.56 5.66
N LEU A 51 7.27 31.53 5.29
CA LEU A 51 6.38 30.43 5.62
C LEU A 51 6.85 29.13 4.96
N ILE A 52 7.11 28.12 5.75
CA ILE A 52 7.52 26.79 5.31
C ILE A 52 6.78 25.75 6.15
N VAL A 53 6.33 24.66 5.52
CA VAL A 53 5.94 23.44 6.24
C VAL A 53 7.22 22.64 6.49
N PRO A 54 7.74 22.57 7.73
CA PRO A 54 9.01 21.90 7.99
C PRO A 54 8.90 20.41 7.64
N SER A 55 9.94 19.86 7.04
CA SER A 55 10.05 18.42 6.68
C SER A 55 8.87 17.87 5.84
N TYR A 56 8.17 18.71 5.06
CA TYR A 56 7.01 18.28 4.27
C TYR A 56 7.34 17.13 3.31
N ALA A 57 8.55 17.12 2.75
CA ALA A 57 8.99 16.08 1.82
C ALA A 57 9.14 14.72 2.52
N GLU A 58 9.67 14.71 3.74
CA GLU A 58 9.84 13.50 4.55
C GLU A 58 8.48 12.94 4.99
N PHE A 59 7.60 13.81 5.52
CA PHE A 59 6.23 13.39 5.88
C PHE A 59 5.49 12.83 4.67
N THR A 60 5.59 13.49 3.52
CA THR A 60 4.96 13.02 2.27
C THR A 60 5.52 11.66 1.85
N GLY A 61 6.84 11.46 1.98
CA GLY A 61 7.49 10.18 1.72
C GLY A 61 7.01 9.07 2.65
N PHE A 62 6.87 9.35 3.95
CA PHE A 62 6.38 8.38 4.93
C PHE A 62 4.91 8.00 4.68
N PHE A 63 4.07 8.98 4.38
CA PHE A 63 2.67 8.73 4.01
C PHE A 63 2.56 7.94 2.70
N LEU A 64 3.44 8.22 1.73
CA LEU A 64 3.48 7.49 0.46
C LEU A 64 3.82 6.01 0.66
N VAL A 65 4.81 5.71 1.49
CA VAL A 65 5.16 4.33 1.85
C VAL A 65 3.96 3.63 2.49
N ALA A 66 3.36 4.25 3.50
CA ALA A 66 2.19 3.70 4.17
C ALA A 66 1.02 3.48 3.20
N ALA A 67 0.65 4.50 2.41
CA ALA A 67 -0.41 4.40 1.42
C ALA A 67 -0.18 3.26 0.43
N SER A 68 1.04 3.14 -0.11
CA SER A 68 1.40 2.13 -1.09
C SER A 68 1.25 0.71 -0.54
N PHE A 69 1.83 0.43 0.61
CA PHE A 69 1.82 -0.92 1.19
C PHE A 69 0.42 -1.33 1.68
N PHE A 70 -0.35 -0.42 2.27
CA PHE A 70 -1.73 -0.72 2.66
C PHE A 70 -2.67 -0.85 1.46
N ALA A 71 -2.43 -0.12 0.37
CA ALA A 71 -3.23 -0.24 -0.85
C ALA A 71 -3.02 -1.59 -1.55
N LEU A 72 -1.80 -2.17 -1.50
CA LEU A 72 -1.48 -3.42 -2.20
C LEU A 72 -2.42 -4.58 -1.83
N ALA A 73 -2.70 -4.78 -0.55
CA ALA A 73 -3.59 -5.84 -0.08
C ALA A 73 -5.04 -5.61 -0.55
N TYR A 74 -5.51 -4.37 -0.46
CA TYR A 74 -6.86 -4.02 -0.94
C TYR A 74 -7.01 -4.20 -2.46
N THR A 75 -6.03 -3.73 -3.24
CA THR A 75 -6.06 -3.83 -4.71
C THR A 75 -5.93 -5.27 -5.20
N LEU A 76 -5.16 -6.12 -4.50
CA LEU A 76 -5.09 -7.54 -4.83
C LEU A 76 -6.48 -8.18 -4.75
N ARG A 77 -7.21 -7.88 -3.67
CA ARG A 77 -8.54 -8.45 -3.43
C ARG A 77 -9.62 -7.91 -4.37
N ASP A 78 -9.56 -6.63 -4.73
CA ASP A 78 -10.52 -5.99 -5.66
C ASP A 78 -10.25 -6.39 -7.13
N GLY A 79 -9.25 -7.24 -7.37
CA GLY A 79 -8.88 -7.69 -8.73
C GLY A 79 -8.12 -6.62 -9.53
N GLY A 80 -7.63 -5.57 -8.86
CA GLY A 80 -6.94 -4.44 -9.48
C GLY A 80 -5.55 -4.76 -10.03
N HIS A 81 -5.00 -5.93 -9.72
CA HIS A 81 -3.77 -6.37 -10.36
C HIS A 81 -4.06 -6.84 -11.78
N ILE A 82 -3.41 -6.19 -12.76
CA ILE A 82 -3.48 -6.56 -14.17
C ILE A 82 -2.98 -8.01 -14.30
N ARG A 83 -3.91 -8.93 -14.40
CA ARG A 83 -3.61 -10.31 -14.73
C ARG A 83 -3.64 -10.46 -16.24
N VAL A 84 -2.70 -11.20 -16.74
CA VAL A 84 -2.70 -11.60 -18.16
C VAL A 84 -3.82 -12.64 -18.36
N SER A 85 -5.05 -12.25 -18.01
CA SER A 85 -6.26 -13.08 -18.08
C SER A 85 -6.50 -13.61 -19.49
N LEU A 86 -6.14 -12.80 -20.50
CA LEU A 86 -6.19 -13.21 -21.92
C LEU A 86 -5.28 -14.40 -22.22
N LEU A 87 -4.08 -14.46 -21.63
CA LEU A 87 -3.15 -15.56 -21.83
C LEU A 87 -3.60 -16.81 -21.05
N ILE A 88 -4.03 -16.61 -19.82
CA ILE A 88 -4.47 -17.68 -18.91
C ILE A 88 -5.79 -18.31 -19.40
N ASN A 89 -6.68 -17.54 -20.04
CA ASN A 89 -7.94 -18.07 -20.59
C ASN A 89 -7.76 -18.99 -21.80
N ARG A 90 -6.60 -18.98 -22.46
CA ARG A 90 -6.25 -19.93 -23.55
C ARG A 90 -5.73 -21.26 -23.02
N LEU A 91 -5.41 -21.37 -21.74
CA LEU A 91 -4.92 -22.58 -21.11
C LEU A 91 -6.08 -23.47 -20.65
N GLY A 92 -5.90 -24.76 -20.74
CA GLY A 92 -6.85 -25.74 -20.19
C GLY A 92 -7.04 -25.57 -18.68
N PRO A 93 -8.15 -26.08 -18.10
CA PRO A 93 -8.52 -25.82 -16.69
C PRO A 93 -7.44 -26.30 -15.70
N PHE A 94 -6.72 -27.36 -16.01
CA PHE A 94 -5.65 -27.89 -15.18
C PHE A 94 -4.40 -26.99 -15.22
N SER A 95 -3.92 -26.63 -16.40
CA SER A 95 -2.75 -25.75 -16.57
C SER A 95 -3.00 -24.36 -15.97
N ARG A 96 -4.22 -23.85 -16.11
CA ARG A 96 -4.64 -22.59 -15.49
C ARG A 96 -4.49 -22.63 -13.96
N ARG A 97 -4.95 -23.71 -13.32
CA ARG A 97 -4.85 -23.87 -11.86
C ARG A 97 -3.39 -23.99 -11.41
N CYS A 98 -2.56 -24.73 -12.15
CA CYS A 98 -1.13 -24.85 -11.84
C CYS A 98 -0.43 -23.48 -11.88
N VAL A 99 -0.69 -22.67 -12.90
CA VAL A 99 -0.12 -21.32 -13.02
C VAL A 99 -0.63 -20.41 -11.89
N GLU A 100 -1.93 -20.44 -11.56
CA GLU A 100 -2.49 -19.66 -10.46
C GLU A 100 -1.82 -20.02 -9.11
N VAL A 101 -1.69 -21.32 -8.81
CA VAL A 101 -1.02 -21.79 -7.57
C VAL A 101 0.45 -21.36 -7.55
N TRP A 102 1.16 -21.52 -8.66
CA TRP A 102 2.57 -21.16 -8.76
C TRP A 102 2.81 -19.66 -8.55
N CYS A 103 2.00 -18.80 -9.19
CA CYS A 103 2.09 -17.36 -9.03
C CYS A 103 1.77 -16.90 -7.58
N LEU A 104 0.72 -17.48 -6.97
CA LEU A 104 0.35 -17.15 -5.60
C LEU A 104 1.39 -17.63 -4.59
N ALA A 105 1.95 -18.83 -4.79
CA ALA A 105 2.99 -19.38 -3.93
C ALA A 105 4.27 -18.53 -4.01
N LEU A 106 4.72 -18.19 -5.22
CA LEU A 106 5.89 -17.33 -5.41
C LEU A 106 5.67 -15.95 -4.78
N GLY A 107 4.51 -15.34 -5.02
CA GLY A 107 4.14 -14.06 -4.42
C GLY A 107 4.12 -14.12 -2.90
N ALA A 108 3.54 -15.17 -2.31
CA ALA A 108 3.50 -15.36 -0.86
C ALA A 108 4.91 -15.56 -0.26
N ILE A 109 5.78 -16.34 -0.90
CA ILE A 109 7.15 -16.56 -0.44
C ILE A 109 7.93 -15.24 -0.46
N LEU A 110 7.88 -14.49 -1.55
CA LEU A 110 8.60 -13.22 -1.69
C LEU A 110 8.08 -12.17 -0.69
N THR A 111 6.75 -12.04 -0.56
CA THR A 111 6.15 -11.07 0.35
C THR A 111 6.37 -11.47 1.81
N GLY A 112 6.34 -12.76 2.14
CA GLY A 112 6.64 -13.27 3.47
C GLY A 112 8.10 -13.02 3.86
N TYR A 113 9.04 -13.28 2.95
CA TYR A 113 10.46 -12.97 3.13
C TYR A 113 10.65 -11.46 3.35
N PHE A 114 10.08 -10.63 2.49
CA PHE A 114 10.14 -9.17 2.63
C PHE A 114 9.56 -8.71 3.98
N SER A 115 8.39 -9.20 4.35
CA SER A 115 7.74 -8.84 5.62
C SER A 115 8.60 -9.19 6.84
N PHE A 116 9.22 -10.38 6.84
CA PHE A 116 10.11 -10.81 7.91
C PHE A 116 11.29 -9.85 8.09
N TYR A 117 11.97 -9.50 7.00
CA TYR A 117 13.10 -8.55 7.05
C TYR A 117 12.66 -7.12 7.34
N ALA A 118 11.47 -6.71 6.90
CA ALA A 118 10.90 -5.42 7.24
C ALA A 118 10.67 -5.27 8.76
N PHE A 119 10.17 -6.31 9.44
CA PHE A 119 10.04 -6.30 10.89
C PHE A 119 11.39 -6.29 11.61
N ASN A 120 12.39 -7.01 11.10
CA ASN A 120 13.76 -6.93 11.63
C ASN A 120 14.35 -5.53 11.49
N LEU A 121 14.15 -4.88 10.34
CA LEU A 121 14.57 -3.50 10.11
C LEU A 121 13.90 -2.52 11.10
N VAL A 122 12.61 -2.69 11.38
CA VAL A 122 11.90 -1.91 12.41
C VAL A 122 12.57 -2.08 13.78
N TYR A 123 12.88 -3.33 14.14
CA TYR A 123 13.53 -3.62 15.41
C TYR A 123 14.92 -2.98 15.50
N GLU A 124 15.74 -3.09 14.47
CA GLU A 124 17.07 -2.46 14.41
C GLU A 124 16.98 -0.95 14.52
N SER A 125 16.13 -0.30 13.70
CA SER A 125 15.94 1.16 13.75
C SER A 125 15.39 1.65 15.10
N TYR A 126 14.60 0.83 15.79
CA TYR A 126 14.12 1.15 17.14
C TYR A 126 15.24 1.06 18.18
N VAL A 127 16.07 0.00 18.12
CA VAL A 127 17.18 -0.23 19.08
C VAL A 127 18.31 0.78 18.88
N PHE A 128 18.67 1.10 17.63
CA PHE A 128 19.74 2.06 17.32
C PHE A 128 19.27 3.51 17.37
N GLY A 129 17.96 3.76 17.46
CA GLY A 129 17.41 5.10 17.51
C GLY A 129 17.61 5.88 16.22
N ASP A 130 17.48 5.22 15.06
CA ASP A 130 17.70 5.84 13.76
C ASP A 130 16.71 6.98 13.52
N LEU A 131 17.23 8.13 13.10
CA LEU A 131 16.46 9.33 12.82
C LEU A 131 16.53 9.68 11.33
N ALA A 132 15.44 10.22 10.79
CA ALA A 132 15.41 10.75 9.44
C ALA A 132 16.34 11.96 9.31
N VAL A 133 17.02 12.07 8.17
CA VAL A 133 17.91 13.20 7.85
C VAL A 133 17.05 14.33 7.28
N GLY A 134 16.46 15.15 8.15
CA GLY A 134 15.61 16.26 7.76
C GLY A 134 15.64 17.41 8.75
N MET A 135 14.80 18.44 8.52
CA MET A 135 14.67 19.58 9.43
C MET A 135 14.11 19.16 10.80
N VAL A 136 13.26 18.14 10.81
CA VAL A 136 12.70 17.52 12.02
C VAL A 136 13.23 16.08 12.09
N PRO A 137 14.03 15.74 13.11
CA PRO A 137 14.54 14.38 13.26
C PRO A 137 13.42 13.43 13.70
N LEU A 138 12.79 12.77 12.74
CA LEU A 138 11.72 11.80 12.96
C LEU A 138 12.29 10.39 13.10
N PRO A 139 11.80 9.57 14.04
CA PRO A 139 12.22 8.18 14.17
C PRO A 139 11.85 7.37 12.93
N LEU A 140 12.84 6.73 12.30
CA LEU A 140 12.66 5.94 11.07
C LEU A 140 11.85 4.65 11.30
N TRP A 141 11.81 4.12 12.52
CA TRP A 141 11.02 2.93 12.81
C TRP A 141 9.52 3.11 12.55
N ILE A 142 8.99 4.36 12.59
CA ILE A 142 7.55 4.63 12.37
C ILE A 142 7.12 4.31 10.93
N PRO A 143 7.70 4.91 9.87
CA PRO A 143 7.33 4.56 8.50
C PRO A 143 7.70 3.13 8.14
N GLN A 144 8.79 2.59 8.66
CA GLN A 144 9.18 1.19 8.48
C GLN A 144 8.15 0.23 9.07
N PHE A 145 7.58 0.55 10.25
CA PHE A 145 6.53 -0.25 10.87
C PHE A 145 5.25 -0.26 10.03
N LEU A 146 4.84 0.88 9.47
CA LEU A 146 3.69 0.95 8.57
C LEU A 146 3.92 0.13 7.29
N MET A 147 5.14 0.15 6.74
CA MET A 147 5.54 -0.69 5.62
C MET A 147 5.48 -2.18 5.98
N ALA A 148 6.02 -2.56 7.13
CA ALA A 148 6.03 -3.95 7.61
C ALA A 148 4.59 -4.46 7.85
N LEU A 149 3.72 -3.64 8.45
CA LEU A 149 2.31 -3.99 8.64
C LEU A 149 1.58 -4.16 7.30
N GLY A 150 1.73 -3.22 6.37
CA GLY A 150 1.09 -3.31 5.05
C GLY A 150 1.55 -4.54 4.26
N SER A 151 2.85 -4.86 4.30
CA SER A 151 3.39 -6.08 3.68
C SER A 151 2.88 -7.36 4.35
N ALA A 152 2.72 -7.39 5.68
CA ALA A 152 2.14 -8.52 6.40
C ALA A 152 0.67 -8.75 6.03
N VAL A 153 -0.11 -7.67 5.86
CA VAL A 153 -1.49 -7.77 5.38
C VAL A 153 -1.54 -8.34 3.97
N LEU A 154 -0.66 -7.90 3.07
CA LEU A 154 -0.54 -8.45 1.72
C LEU A 154 -0.14 -9.94 1.74
N PHE A 155 0.80 -10.32 2.57
CA PHE A 155 1.21 -11.71 2.75
C PHE A 155 0.02 -12.60 3.18
N THR A 156 -0.76 -12.14 4.17
CA THR A 156 -1.94 -12.89 4.65
C THR A 156 -3.00 -13.05 3.55
N GLU A 157 -3.20 -12.04 2.69
CA GLU A 157 -4.12 -12.14 1.55
C GLU A 157 -3.64 -13.16 0.50
N LEU A 158 -2.35 -13.13 0.16
CA LEU A 158 -1.77 -14.10 -0.80
C LEU A 158 -1.87 -15.53 -0.28
N VAL A 159 -1.65 -15.75 1.02
CA VAL A 159 -1.82 -17.07 1.65
C VAL A 159 -3.29 -17.49 1.67
N ASP A 160 -4.23 -16.59 1.99
CA ASP A 160 -5.67 -16.91 1.96
C ASP A 160 -6.12 -17.29 0.54
N ASP A 161 -5.69 -16.55 -0.48
CA ASP A 161 -5.99 -16.89 -1.88
C ASP A 161 -5.35 -18.21 -2.32
N LEU A 162 -4.12 -18.50 -1.91
CA LEU A 162 -3.45 -19.76 -2.19
C LEU A 162 -4.22 -20.94 -1.58
N VAL A 163 -4.63 -20.85 -0.33
CA VAL A 163 -5.43 -21.88 0.36
C VAL A 163 -6.78 -22.08 -0.35
N GLN A 164 -7.43 -21.01 -0.82
CA GLN A 164 -8.69 -21.10 -1.55
C GLN A 164 -8.52 -21.86 -2.88
N VAL A 165 -7.48 -21.54 -3.66
CA VAL A 165 -7.19 -22.20 -4.95
C VAL A 165 -6.85 -23.66 -4.71
N LEU A 166 -6.06 -24.00 -3.69
CA LEU A 166 -5.73 -25.39 -3.34
C LEU A 166 -6.97 -26.17 -2.89
N SER A 167 -7.92 -25.53 -2.21
CA SER A 167 -9.20 -26.12 -1.78
C SER A 167 -10.24 -26.24 -2.91
N GLY A 168 -9.87 -25.90 -4.16
CA GLY A 168 -10.79 -25.97 -5.30
C GLY A 168 -11.84 -24.86 -5.36
N ARG A 169 -11.71 -23.83 -4.53
CA ARG A 169 -12.59 -22.64 -4.53
C ARG A 169 -12.04 -21.56 -5.45
N ALA A 170 -12.92 -20.73 -5.98
CA ALA A 170 -12.48 -19.55 -6.73
C ALA A 170 -11.79 -18.57 -5.79
N PRO A 171 -10.60 -18.04 -6.13
CA PRO A 171 -9.91 -17.03 -5.33
C PRO A 171 -10.77 -15.78 -5.16
N SER A 172 -10.49 -15.00 -4.12
CA SER A 172 -11.31 -13.89 -3.66
C SER A 172 -11.57 -12.85 -4.76
N TYR A 173 -10.59 -12.55 -5.59
CA TYR A 173 -10.71 -11.60 -6.71
C TYR A 173 -11.76 -12.02 -7.77
N LYS A 174 -11.92 -13.32 -8.06
CA LYS A 174 -12.96 -13.81 -8.98
C LYS A 174 -14.37 -13.70 -8.39
N GLN A 175 -14.49 -13.77 -7.07
CA GLN A 175 -15.78 -13.59 -6.39
C GLN A 175 -16.23 -12.13 -6.45
N HIS A 176 -15.31 -11.16 -6.41
CA HIS A 176 -15.59 -9.74 -6.55
C HIS A 176 -15.90 -9.34 -8.01
N GLU A 177 -15.19 -9.90 -8.98
CA GLU A 177 -15.46 -9.70 -10.42
C GLU A 177 -16.88 -10.13 -10.80
N ASN A 178 -17.33 -11.28 -10.28
CA ASN A 178 -18.67 -11.78 -10.53
C ASN A 178 -19.79 -10.97 -9.81
N ARG A 179 -19.46 -10.23 -8.76
CA ARG A 179 -20.40 -9.34 -8.05
C ARG A 179 -20.59 -7.98 -8.72
N ASN A 180 -19.65 -7.55 -9.55
CA ASN A 180 -19.70 -6.27 -10.25
C ASN A 180 -19.59 -6.46 -11.78
N PRO A 181 -20.66 -6.91 -12.46
CA PRO A 181 -20.63 -7.15 -13.89
C PRO A 181 -20.46 -5.89 -14.76
N SER A 182 -20.61 -4.69 -14.19
CA SER A 182 -20.42 -3.43 -14.88
C SER A 182 -18.97 -3.11 -15.28
N LYS A 183 -17.97 -3.79 -14.68
CA LYS A 183 -16.54 -3.67 -15.06
C LYS A 183 -16.13 -4.55 -16.26
N LYS A 184 -17.05 -5.30 -16.85
CA LYS A 184 -16.80 -6.18 -18.03
C LYS A 184 -16.97 -5.50 -19.38
N SER A 185 -17.42 -4.26 -19.44
CA SER A 185 -17.80 -3.54 -20.66
C SER A 185 -16.89 -2.34 -21.00
N GLU A 186 -15.78 -2.21 -20.35
CA GLU A 186 -14.68 -1.31 -20.72
C GLU A 186 -13.41 -2.12 -20.98
#